data_cc45a555b025355d8cca290fb1652955
#
_entry.id   cc45a555b025355d8cca290fb1652955
#
_cell.length_a   1.000
_cell.length_b   1.000
_cell.length_c   1.000
_cell.angle_alpha   90.00
_cell.angle_beta   90.00
_cell.angle_gamma   90.00
#
_symmetry.space_group_name_H-M   'P 1'
#
loop_
_entity.id
_entity.type
_entity.pdbx_description
1 polymer ?
#
loop_
_entity_poly.entity_id
_entity_poly.type
_entity_poly.pdbx_seq_one_letter_code
_entity_poly.pdbx_strand_id
1 'polypeptide(L)'
;MYYIGVDLGTSAVKLLLMEESGKICNIVSKEYPLFFPHPGWSEQNPEDWFTESMEGIKELTEGIDRREVAGIGFGGQMHGLVTLDKDDNVIRPAILWNDGRSQKETEYLNNEIGKDKLSQYTANIAFAGFTAPKILWMKKNEPEKFAKIAKIMLPKDYLAYRLSGSFCTDVSDASGMLLLDVKNRCWSKEMMEICDVKEEQLPKLYESWEVVGTLKPEVAKELGFSADVKVVAGAGDNAAAAVGTGTVGDGQCNISLGTSGTIFISSKNFGVDENNALHSFCHADGSYHLMGCMLS
;
A
#
# COMPACT_ATOMS: atom_id res chain seq x y z
N MET A 1 -23.75 -14.66 -0.46
CA MET A 1 -22.76 -13.75 -1.08
C MET A 1 -21.38 -14.08 -0.56
N TYR A 2 -20.36 -13.85 -1.40
CA TYR A 2 -18.95 -14.07 -1.06
C TYR A 2 -18.16 -12.77 -1.19
N TYR A 3 -17.10 -12.66 -0.41
CA TYR A 3 -16.13 -11.58 -0.45
C TYR A 3 -14.74 -12.15 -0.57
N ILE A 4 -13.88 -11.46 -1.30
CA ILE A 4 -12.48 -11.85 -1.50
C ILE A 4 -11.58 -10.84 -0.79
N GLY A 5 -10.75 -11.32 0.11
CA GLY A 5 -9.62 -10.57 0.69
C GLY A 5 -8.35 -10.92 -0.08
N VAL A 6 -7.58 -9.89 -0.46
CA VAL A 6 -6.30 -10.01 -1.13
C VAL A 6 -5.24 -9.38 -0.25
N ASP A 7 -4.28 -10.15 0.24
CA ASP A 7 -3.11 -9.69 0.97
C ASP A 7 -1.88 -9.78 0.07
N LEU A 8 -1.44 -8.65 -0.46
CA LEU A 8 -0.28 -8.54 -1.33
C LEU A 8 1.02 -8.43 -0.50
N GLY A 9 1.53 -9.56 -0.03
CA GLY A 9 2.76 -9.63 0.75
C GLY A 9 4.04 -9.49 -0.08
N THR A 10 5.20 -9.53 0.56
CA THR A 10 6.50 -9.41 -0.11
C THR A 10 6.88 -10.66 -0.91
N SER A 11 6.54 -11.85 -0.42
CA SER A 11 6.95 -13.12 -1.06
C SER A 11 5.82 -13.81 -1.80
N ALA A 12 4.57 -13.47 -1.49
CA ALA A 12 3.39 -14.11 -2.04
C ALA A 12 2.16 -13.21 -1.88
N VAL A 13 1.18 -13.38 -2.76
CA VAL A 13 -0.19 -12.93 -2.51
C VAL A 13 -0.95 -14.03 -1.79
N LYS A 14 -1.65 -13.68 -0.70
CA LYS A 14 -2.59 -14.54 -0.02
C LYS A 14 -4.01 -14.08 -0.31
N LEU A 15 -4.84 -15.02 -0.64
CA LEU A 15 -6.22 -14.80 -1.06
C LEU A 15 -7.16 -15.56 -0.13
N LEU A 16 -8.18 -14.89 0.33
CA LEU A 16 -9.15 -15.45 1.26
C LEU A 16 -10.56 -15.28 0.69
N LEU A 17 -11.33 -16.38 0.68
CA LEU A 17 -12.75 -16.37 0.34
C LEU A 17 -13.56 -16.46 1.61
N MET A 18 -14.46 -15.51 1.82
CA MET A 18 -15.32 -15.44 3.00
C MET A 18 -16.79 -15.32 2.60
N GLU A 19 -17.65 -16.05 3.28
CA GLU A 19 -19.10 -15.84 3.22
C GLU A 19 -19.51 -14.59 4.00
N GLU A 20 -20.69 -14.05 3.67
CA GLU A 20 -21.31 -12.94 4.42
C GLU A 20 -21.48 -13.21 5.92
N SER A 21 -21.55 -14.45 6.33
CA SER A 21 -21.59 -14.88 7.73
C SER A 21 -20.27 -14.68 8.48
N GLY A 22 -19.19 -14.34 7.78
CA GLY A 22 -17.82 -14.27 8.31
C GLY A 22 -17.08 -15.63 8.27
N LYS A 23 -17.70 -16.68 7.74
CA LYS A 23 -17.04 -17.97 7.59
C LYS A 23 -16.01 -17.94 6.47
N ILE A 24 -14.78 -18.32 6.77
CA ILE A 24 -13.72 -18.51 5.78
C ILE A 24 -14.01 -19.82 5.03
N CYS A 25 -14.13 -19.74 3.71
CA CYS A 25 -14.43 -20.88 2.84
C CYS A 25 -13.17 -21.49 2.23
N ASN A 26 -12.23 -20.66 1.82
CA ASN A 26 -10.99 -21.10 1.16
C ASN A 26 -9.87 -20.08 1.34
N ILE A 27 -8.63 -20.54 1.27
CA ILE A 27 -7.41 -19.71 1.29
C ILE A 27 -6.46 -20.26 0.24
N VAL A 28 -5.92 -19.38 -0.59
CA VAL A 28 -4.93 -19.68 -1.62
C VAL A 28 -3.72 -18.77 -1.44
N SER A 29 -2.53 -19.27 -1.71
CA SER A 29 -1.29 -18.48 -1.71
C SER A 29 -0.55 -18.72 -3.01
N LYS A 30 -0.10 -17.64 -3.67
CA LYS A 30 0.71 -17.68 -4.89
C LYS A 30 1.99 -16.90 -4.66
N GLU A 31 3.12 -17.55 -4.91
CA GLU A 31 4.45 -16.94 -4.79
C GLU A 31 4.83 -16.20 -6.07
N TYR A 32 5.69 -15.21 -5.94
CA TYR A 32 6.28 -14.48 -7.06
C TYR A 32 7.73 -14.13 -6.79
N PRO A 33 8.53 -13.88 -7.86
CA PRO A 33 9.95 -13.61 -7.70
C PRO A 33 10.23 -12.31 -6.92
N LEU A 34 11.31 -12.33 -6.16
CA LEU A 34 11.91 -11.17 -5.52
C LEU A 34 13.33 -11.00 -6.07
N PHE A 35 13.65 -9.82 -6.57
CA PHE A 35 14.91 -9.54 -7.24
C PHE A 35 15.83 -8.67 -6.38
N PHE A 36 17.12 -9.02 -6.35
CA PHE A 36 18.16 -8.29 -5.64
C PHE A 36 19.27 -7.89 -6.63
N PRO A 37 19.03 -6.91 -7.53
CA PRO A 37 19.96 -6.59 -8.62
C PRO A 37 21.30 -6.03 -8.15
N HIS A 38 21.34 -5.46 -6.95
CA HIS A 38 22.54 -4.98 -6.27
C HIS A 38 22.45 -5.26 -4.76
N PRO A 39 23.59 -5.28 -4.03
CA PRO A 39 23.55 -5.39 -2.57
C PRO A 39 22.67 -4.31 -1.94
N GLY A 40 21.73 -4.72 -1.08
CA GLY A 40 20.78 -3.82 -0.41
C GLY A 40 19.63 -3.31 -1.27
N TRP A 41 19.50 -3.74 -2.53
CA TRP A 41 18.35 -3.43 -3.38
C TRP A 41 17.34 -4.56 -3.32
N SER A 42 16.05 -4.20 -3.42
CA SER A 42 14.95 -5.15 -3.42
C SER A 42 13.87 -4.67 -4.38
N GLU A 43 13.59 -5.47 -5.41
CA GLU A 43 12.68 -5.12 -6.49
C GLU A 43 11.71 -6.25 -6.81
N GLN A 44 10.53 -5.89 -7.31
CA GLN A 44 9.57 -6.83 -7.88
C GLN A 44 8.96 -6.27 -9.16
N ASN A 45 8.55 -7.16 -10.07
CA ASN A 45 7.76 -6.79 -11.23
C ASN A 45 6.28 -6.70 -10.83
N PRO A 46 5.63 -5.53 -10.95
CA PRO A 46 4.22 -5.38 -10.59
C PRO A 46 3.26 -6.28 -11.39
N GLU A 47 3.64 -6.68 -12.62
CA GLU A 47 2.84 -7.60 -13.42
C GLU A 47 2.75 -9.00 -12.82
N ASP A 48 3.78 -9.45 -12.09
CA ASP A 48 3.75 -10.73 -11.41
C ASP A 48 2.68 -10.74 -10.32
N TRP A 49 2.50 -9.63 -9.60
CA TRP A 49 1.43 -9.49 -8.60
C TRP A 49 0.05 -9.64 -9.22
N PHE A 50 -0.17 -9.00 -10.39
CA PHE A 50 -1.45 -9.08 -11.09
C PHE A 50 -1.71 -10.49 -11.61
N THR A 51 -0.72 -11.09 -12.27
CA THR A 51 -0.84 -12.45 -12.85
C THR A 51 -1.15 -13.47 -11.76
N GLU A 52 -0.36 -13.49 -10.68
CA GLU A 52 -0.54 -14.44 -9.59
C GLU A 52 -1.84 -14.21 -8.80
N SER A 53 -2.28 -12.94 -8.69
CA SER A 53 -3.58 -12.64 -8.09
C SER A 53 -4.74 -13.16 -8.96
N MET A 54 -4.67 -12.99 -10.27
CA MET A 54 -5.71 -13.50 -11.20
C MET A 54 -5.79 -15.03 -11.15
N GLU A 55 -4.65 -15.72 -11.21
CA GLU A 55 -4.62 -17.18 -11.12
C GLU A 55 -5.08 -17.68 -9.73
N GLY A 56 -4.65 -16.99 -8.67
CA GLY A 56 -5.08 -17.32 -7.32
C GLY A 56 -6.58 -17.10 -7.08
N ILE A 57 -7.18 -16.04 -7.63
CA ILE A 57 -8.63 -15.80 -7.55
C ILE A 57 -9.42 -16.89 -8.30
N LYS A 58 -8.94 -17.34 -9.46
CA LYS A 58 -9.58 -18.45 -10.20
C LYS A 58 -9.61 -19.73 -9.36
N GLU A 59 -8.47 -20.08 -8.75
CA GLU A 59 -8.35 -21.25 -7.86
C GLU A 59 -9.19 -21.08 -6.60
N LEU A 60 -9.13 -19.91 -5.97
CA LEU A 60 -9.86 -19.59 -4.74
C LEU A 60 -11.37 -19.80 -4.88
N THR A 61 -11.89 -19.51 -6.07
CA THR A 61 -13.33 -19.55 -6.38
C THR A 61 -13.79 -20.83 -7.10
N GLU A 62 -12.96 -21.88 -7.09
CA GLU A 62 -13.38 -23.19 -7.57
C GLU A 62 -14.51 -23.76 -6.68
N GLY A 63 -15.53 -24.31 -7.34
CA GLY A 63 -16.65 -24.98 -6.65
C GLY A 63 -17.73 -24.05 -6.09
N ILE A 64 -17.64 -22.72 -6.27
CA ILE A 64 -18.72 -21.79 -5.91
C ILE A 64 -19.38 -21.18 -7.17
N ASP A 65 -20.58 -20.64 -7.01
CA ASP A 65 -21.16 -19.77 -8.04
C ASP A 65 -20.43 -18.39 -8.01
N ARG A 66 -19.56 -18.19 -8.97
CA ARG A 66 -18.74 -16.96 -9.08
C ARG A 66 -19.57 -15.68 -9.23
N ARG A 67 -20.82 -15.79 -9.65
CA ARG A 67 -21.76 -14.64 -9.73
C ARG A 67 -22.19 -14.14 -8.37
N GLU A 68 -22.00 -14.94 -7.30
CA GLU A 68 -22.29 -14.56 -5.92
C GLU A 68 -21.14 -13.81 -5.24
N VAL A 69 -19.99 -13.58 -5.91
CA VAL A 69 -18.93 -12.71 -5.41
C VAL A 69 -19.39 -11.26 -5.47
N ALA A 70 -19.42 -10.59 -4.31
CA ALA A 70 -19.97 -9.24 -4.18
C ALA A 70 -18.89 -8.15 -4.11
N GLY A 71 -17.70 -8.48 -3.61
CA GLY A 71 -16.64 -7.48 -3.45
C GLY A 71 -15.25 -8.08 -3.23
N ILE A 72 -14.25 -7.24 -3.53
CA ILE A 72 -12.83 -7.53 -3.34
C ILE A 72 -12.21 -6.41 -2.51
N GLY A 73 -11.52 -6.78 -1.43
CA GLY A 73 -10.75 -5.87 -0.57
C GLY A 73 -9.27 -6.24 -0.56
N PHE A 74 -8.43 -5.24 -0.27
CA PHE A 74 -6.98 -5.39 -0.33
C PHE A 74 -6.32 -5.05 1.00
N GLY A 75 -5.34 -5.84 1.39
CA GLY A 75 -4.22 -5.47 2.23
C GLY A 75 -2.94 -5.61 1.40
N GLY A 76 -1.87 -4.91 1.76
CA GLY A 76 -0.63 -5.10 1.01
C GLY A 76 0.59 -4.47 1.65
N GLN A 77 1.76 -4.96 1.24
CA GLN A 77 3.06 -4.42 1.64
C GLN A 77 3.11 -2.91 1.36
N MET A 78 3.48 -2.16 2.37
CA MET A 78 3.49 -0.70 2.33
C MET A 78 4.75 -0.15 1.64
N HIS A 79 4.76 1.16 1.38
CA HIS A 79 5.95 1.95 1.03
C HIS A 79 6.58 1.67 -0.34
N GLY A 80 6.20 0.61 -1.05
CA GLY A 80 6.73 0.27 -2.36
C GLY A 80 6.48 1.38 -3.38
N LEU A 81 7.46 1.68 -4.23
CA LEU A 81 7.30 2.67 -5.31
C LEU A 81 7.00 1.96 -6.62
N VAL A 82 5.78 2.09 -7.11
CA VAL A 82 5.36 1.71 -8.46
C VAL A 82 5.16 2.98 -9.30
N THR A 83 5.75 3.02 -10.49
CA THR A 83 5.64 4.18 -11.39
C THR A 83 5.16 3.75 -12.76
N LEU A 84 4.13 4.45 -13.28
CA LEU A 84 3.60 4.23 -14.62
C LEU A 84 3.82 5.47 -15.50
N ASP A 85 3.99 5.22 -16.79
CA ASP A 85 4.00 6.27 -17.81
C ASP A 85 2.55 6.69 -18.21
N LYS A 86 2.45 7.61 -19.16
CA LYS A 86 1.16 8.13 -19.66
C LYS A 86 0.29 7.07 -20.36
N ASP A 87 0.88 5.98 -20.80
CA ASP A 87 0.23 4.87 -21.49
C ASP A 87 -0.01 3.66 -20.55
N ASP A 88 0.14 3.89 -19.23
CA ASP A 88 0.00 2.92 -18.14
C ASP A 88 1.03 1.78 -18.13
N ASN A 89 2.14 1.94 -18.84
CA ASN A 89 3.22 0.97 -18.77
C ASN A 89 4.05 1.18 -17.50
N VAL A 90 4.43 0.07 -16.87
CA VAL A 90 5.37 0.08 -15.74
C VAL A 90 6.73 0.57 -16.23
N ILE A 91 7.22 1.69 -15.68
CA ILE A 91 8.49 2.33 -16.09
C ILE A 91 9.69 1.49 -15.68
N ARG A 92 9.60 0.85 -14.52
CA ARG A 92 10.65 0.00 -13.95
C ARG A 92 10.07 -0.97 -12.93
N PRO A 93 10.79 -2.04 -12.52
CA PRO A 93 10.40 -2.86 -11.36
C PRO A 93 10.17 -1.98 -10.12
N ALA A 94 9.18 -2.33 -9.31
CA ALA A 94 8.87 -1.62 -8.07
C ALA A 94 10.05 -1.68 -7.09
N ILE A 95 10.36 -0.55 -6.45
CA ILE A 95 11.35 -0.48 -5.37
C ILE A 95 10.62 -0.76 -4.06
N LEU A 96 10.97 -1.84 -3.36
CA LEU A 96 10.22 -2.33 -2.21
C LEU A 96 10.58 -1.62 -0.89
N TRP A 97 9.81 -1.91 0.16
CA TRP A 97 9.94 -1.32 1.49
C TRP A 97 11.28 -1.66 2.18
N ASN A 98 11.83 -2.84 1.89
CA ASN A 98 13.12 -3.34 2.43
C ASN A 98 14.33 -2.97 1.55
N ASP A 99 14.16 -2.03 0.62
CA ASP A 99 15.23 -1.53 -0.25
C ASP A 99 15.99 -0.39 0.43
N GLY A 100 17.32 -0.47 0.46
CA GLY A 100 18.20 0.50 1.11
C GLY A 100 18.85 1.51 0.18
N ARG A 101 18.56 1.51 -1.14
CA ARG A 101 19.24 2.37 -2.12
C ARG A 101 19.11 3.87 -1.88
N SER A 102 18.02 4.29 -1.27
CA SER A 102 17.69 5.71 -1.03
C SER A 102 18.19 6.26 0.30
N GLN A 103 19.22 5.66 0.89
CA GLN A 103 19.78 6.11 2.17
C GLN A 103 20.28 7.57 2.13
N LYS A 104 20.92 7.99 1.04
CA LYS A 104 21.41 9.38 0.89
C LYS A 104 20.27 10.39 0.81
N GLU A 105 19.18 10.03 0.14
CA GLU A 105 17.99 10.85 0.03
C GLU A 105 17.24 10.91 1.38
N THR A 106 17.29 9.83 2.16
CA THR A 106 16.80 9.81 3.54
C THR A 106 17.59 10.76 4.43
N GLU A 107 18.92 10.75 4.32
CA GLU A 107 19.80 11.66 5.05
C GLU A 107 19.56 13.13 4.64
N TYR A 108 19.39 13.41 3.35
CA TYR A 108 19.01 14.74 2.86
C TYR A 108 17.70 15.23 3.48
N LEU A 109 16.65 14.40 3.46
CA LEU A 109 15.37 14.74 4.04
C LEU A 109 15.47 15.02 5.55
N ASN A 110 16.14 14.14 6.30
CA ASN A 110 16.22 14.27 7.76
C ASN A 110 17.16 15.40 8.23
N ASN A 111 18.25 15.69 7.49
CA ASN A 111 19.29 16.61 7.96
C ASN A 111 19.20 17.99 7.30
N GLU A 112 18.90 18.06 5.99
CA GLU A 112 18.84 19.34 5.25
C GLU A 112 17.44 19.94 5.26
N ILE A 113 16.38 19.15 4.99
CA ILE A 113 15.01 19.61 5.17
C ILE A 113 14.71 19.71 6.68
N GLY A 114 15.08 18.69 7.44
CA GLY A 114 15.00 18.62 8.89
C GLY A 114 13.81 17.81 9.40
N LYS A 115 14.07 16.97 10.40
CA LYS A 115 13.08 16.05 11.00
C LYS A 115 11.84 16.76 11.51
N ASP A 116 12.00 17.95 12.14
CA ASP A 116 10.89 18.72 12.68
C ASP A 116 9.92 19.18 11.59
N LYS A 117 10.46 19.63 10.45
CA LYS A 117 9.62 20.02 9.30
C LYS A 117 8.93 18.81 8.68
N LEU A 118 9.65 17.71 8.48
CA LEU A 118 9.04 16.49 7.97
C LEU A 118 7.91 16.01 8.86
N SER A 119 8.13 16.00 10.19
CA SER A 119 7.12 15.65 11.17
C SER A 119 5.92 16.60 11.13
N GLN A 120 6.17 17.91 10.94
CA GLN A 120 5.10 18.90 10.76
C GLN A 120 4.29 18.65 9.48
N TYR A 121 4.94 18.25 8.39
CA TYR A 121 4.31 18.06 7.09
C TYR A 121 3.58 16.71 6.94
N THR A 122 4.05 15.67 7.65
CA THR A 122 3.57 14.29 7.44
C THR A 122 3.36 13.49 8.73
N ALA A 123 3.62 14.08 9.90
CA ALA A 123 3.65 13.39 11.19
C ALA A 123 4.76 12.32 11.33
N ASN A 124 5.70 12.26 10.41
CA ASN A 124 6.77 11.25 10.37
C ASN A 124 8.10 11.88 9.96
N ILE A 125 9.19 11.14 10.18
CA ILE A 125 10.53 11.42 9.64
C ILE A 125 10.85 10.47 8.50
N ALA A 126 11.90 10.73 7.72
CA ALA A 126 12.26 9.90 6.58
C ALA A 126 12.98 8.60 6.99
N PHE A 127 12.60 7.51 6.32
CA PHE A 127 13.27 6.21 6.35
C PHE A 127 13.48 5.72 4.92
N ALA A 128 14.57 4.99 4.65
CA ALA A 128 14.88 4.50 3.31
C ALA A 128 13.77 3.59 2.74
N GLY A 129 13.05 2.91 3.62
CA GLY A 129 11.90 2.09 3.25
C GLY A 129 10.69 2.88 2.74
N PHE A 130 10.54 4.18 3.04
CA PHE A 130 9.41 5.00 2.62
C PHE A 130 9.46 5.40 1.14
N THR A 131 8.33 5.83 0.59
CA THR A 131 8.19 6.10 -0.84
C THR A 131 8.91 7.38 -1.29
N ALA A 132 8.82 8.46 -0.52
CA ALA A 132 9.41 9.77 -0.90
C ALA A 132 10.94 9.72 -1.13
N PRO A 133 11.76 9.07 -0.27
CA PRO A 133 13.19 8.91 -0.54
C PRO A 133 13.48 8.16 -1.86
N LYS A 134 12.65 7.18 -2.23
CA LYS A 134 12.80 6.42 -3.48
C LYS A 134 12.47 7.27 -4.71
N ILE A 135 11.48 8.17 -4.60
CA ILE A 135 11.15 9.14 -5.64
C ILE A 135 12.35 10.08 -5.88
N LEU A 136 12.92 10.62 -4.81
CA LEU A 136 14.12 11.47 -4.89
C LEU A 136 15.32 10.72 -5.46
N TRP A 137 15.51 9.46 -5.06
CA TRP A 137 16.55 8.61 -5.64
C TRP A 137 16.35 8.42 -7.14
N MET A 138 15.12 8.14 -7.58
CA MET A 138 14.79 7.97 -9.00
C MET A 138 15.04 9.25 -9.79
N LYS A 139 14.64 10.42 -9.25
CA LYS A 139 14.90 11.73 -9.84
C LYS A 139 16.39 11.96 -10.08
N LYS A 140 17.22 11.58 -9.13
CA LYS A 140 18.69 11.80 -9.18
C LYS A 140 19.42 10.79 -10.04
N ASN A 141 19.05 9.51 -9.96
CA ASN A 141 19.83 8.41 -10.55
C ASN A 141 19.23 7.88 -11.85
N GLU A 142 17.93 8.10 -12.09
CA GLU A 142 17.21 7.68 -13.30
C GLU A 142 16.35 8.84 -13.87
N PRO A 143 16.95 10.02 -14.17
CA PRO A 143 16.17 11.23 -14.53
C PRO A 143 15.31 11.05 -15.77
N GLU A 144 15.75 10.25 -16.74
CA GLU A 144 14.97 9.97 -17.97
C GLU A 144 13.72 9.12 -17.68
N LYS A 145 13.78 8.22 -16.69
CA LYS A 145 12.63 7.45 -16.22
C LYS A 145 11.73 8.32 -15.35
N PHE A 146 12.32 9.12 -14.45
CA PHE A 146 11.58 10.05 -13.61
C PHE A 146 10.72 11.01 -14.44
N ALA A 147 11.27 11.56 -15.52
CA ALA A 147 10.56 12.47 -16.42
C ALA A 147 9.35 11.84 -17.13
N LYS A 148 9.25 10.51 -17.18
CA LYS A 148 8.11 9.77 -17.78
C LYS A 148 7.01 9.46 -16.80
N ILE A 149 7.19 9.70 -15.49
CA ILE A 149 6.20 9.34 -14.48
C ILE A 149 4.91 10.12 -14.72
N ALA A 150 3.85 9.41 -14.97
CA ALA A 150 2.48 9.94 -15.03
C ALA A 150 1.67 9.52 -13.80
N LYS A 151 1.96 8.35 -13.21
CA LYS A 151 1.28 7.86 -12.00
C LYS A 151 2.29 7.26 -11.03
N ILE A 152 2.12 7.58 -9.75
CA ILE A 152 2.84 7.00 -8.61
C ILE A 152 1.83 6.20 -7.80
N MET A 153 2.14 4.95 -7.49
CA MET A 153 1.26 4.04 -6.75
C MET A 153 2.04 3.24 -5.71
N LEU A 154 1.33 2.76 -4.71
CA LEU A 154 1.77 1.70 -3.82
C LEU A 154 1.47 0.31 -4.43
N PRO A 155 2.06 -0.78 -3.94
CA PRO A 155 1.87 -2.11 -4.52
C PRO A 155 0.41 -2.54 -4.61
N LYS A 156 -0.39 -2.40 -3.52
CA LYS A 156 -1.81 -2.76 -3.54
C LYS A 156 -2.63 -1.86 -4.46
N ASP A 157 -2.26 -0.57 -4.57
CA ASP A 157 -2.95 0.39 -5.43
C ASP A 157 -2.80 0.01 -6.90
N TYR A 158 -1.59 -0.45 -7.28
CA TYR A 158 -1.36 -0.98 -8.62
C TYR A 158 -2.27 -2.18 -8.93
N LEU A 159 -2.38 -3.13 -8.00
CA LEU A 159 -3.27 -4.28 -8.17
C LEU A 159 -4.74 -3.86 -8.27
N ALA A 160 -5.21 -2.97 -7.40
CA ALA A 160 -6.56 -2.43 -7.44
C ALA A 160 -6.83 -1.68 -8.77
N TYR A 161 -5.85 -0.89 -9.24
CA TYR A 161 -5.91 -0.20 -10.53
C TYR A 161 -6.01 -1.18 -11.71
N ARG A 162 -5.21 -2.24 -11.71
CA ARG A 162 -5.25 -3.27 -12.77
C ARG A 162 -6.60 -3.97 -12.81
N LEU A 163 -7.22 -4.21 -11.66
CA LEU A 163 -8.51 -4.88 -11.56
C LEU A 163 -9.69 -3.95 -11.88
N SER A 164 -9.66 -2.68 -11.43
CA SER A 164 -10.81 -1.76 -11.49
C SER A 164 -10.65 -0.60 -12.47
N GLY A 165 -9.43 -0.19 -12.80
CA GLY A 165 -9.15 1.04 -13.53
C GLY A 165 -9.18 2.31 -12.65
N SER A 166 -9.45 2.19 -11.35
CA SER A 166 -9.52 3.33 -10.43
C SER A 166 -8.11 3.70 -9.94
N PHE A 167 -7.66 4.90 -10.30
CA PHE A 167 -6.39 5.46 -9.80
C PHE A 167 -6.62 6.01 -8.38
N CYS A 168 -6.43 5.19 -7.38
CA CYS A 168 -6.77 5.45 -5.99
C CYS A 168 -5.74 4.85 -5.03
N THR A 169 -5.72 5.37 -3.82
CA THR A 169 -5.05 4.81 -2.63
C THR A 169 -5.91 5.07 -1.41
N ASP A 170 -5.60 4.39 -0.30
CA ASP A 170 -6.22 4.71 0.98
C ASP A 170 -5.27 5.47 1.90
N VAL A 171 -5.85 6.20 2.86
CA VAL A 171 -5.06 7.04 3.77
C VAL A 171 -4.16 6.26 4.70
N SER A 172 -4.47 4.98 5.02
CA SER A 172 -3.62 4.19 5.91
C SER A 172 -2.30 3.81 5.23
N ASP A 173 -2.34 3.35 3.99
CA ASP A 173 -1.15 3.00 3.21
C ASP A 173 -0.40 4.25 2.75
N ALA A 174 -1.14 5.29 2.29
CA ALA A 174 -0.55 6.57 1.89
C ALA A 174 0.21 7.26 3.03
N SER A 175 -0.16 7.02 4.29
CA SER A 175 0.58 7.52 5.47
C SER A 175 2.05 7.08 5.45
N GLY A 176 2.36 5.91 4.91
CA GLY A 176 3.73 5.39 4.78
C GLY A 176 4.51 5.91 3.58
N MET A 177 3.94 6.77 2.75
CA MET A 177 4.63 7.35 1.60
C MET A 177 5.57 8.50 1.96
N LEU A 178 5.39 9.13 3.12
CA LEU A 178 6.00 10.43 3.49
C LEU A 178 5.58 11.57 2.53
N LEU A 179 4.40 11.45 1.94
CA LEU A 179 3.76 12.44 1.06
C LEU A 179 2.40 12.88 1.58
N LEU A 180 1.82 12.15 2.53
CA LEU A 180 0.53 12.45 3.13
C LEU A 180 0.69 13.33 4.38
N ASP A 181 -0.09 14.39 4.47
CA ASP A 181 -0.40 15.06 5.75
C ASP A 181 -1.39 14.16 6.51
N VAL A 182 -0.86 13.34 7.40
CA VAL A 182 -1.63 12.34 8.15
C VAL A 182 -2.73 12.99 8.98
N LYS A 183 -2.46 14.16 9.57
CA LYS A 183 -3.42 14.89 10.40
C LYS A 183 -4.65 15.32 9.61
N ASN A 184 -4.42 15.86 8.41
CA ASN A 184 -5.47 16.45 7.59
C ASN A 184 -5.97 15.49 6.49
N ARG A 185 -5.38 14.31 6.35
CA ARG A 185 -5.74 13.26 5.38
C ARG A 185 -5.74 13.78 3.93
N CYS A 186 -4.70 14.54 3.58
CA CYS A 186 -4.52 15.09 2.25
C CYS A 186 -3.04 15.04 1.84
N TRP A 187 -2.75 15.18 0.56
CA TRP A 187 -1.38 15.25 0.10
C TRP A 187 -0.68 16.51 0.65
N SER A 188 0.53 16.35 1.19
CA SER A 188 1.36 17.44 1.69
C SER A 188 1.95 18.22 0.52
N LYS A 189 1.58 19.50 0.41
CA LYS A 189 2.09 20.39 -0.65
C LYS A 189 3.60 20.55 -0.55
N GLU A 190 4.11 20.73 0.66
CA GLU A 190 5.53 20.88 0.93
C GLU A 190 6.31 19.62 0.49
N MET A 191 5.79 18.44 0.78
CA MET A 191 6.46 17.19 0.37
C MET A 191 6.36 16.95 -1.13
N MET A 192 5.26 17.33 -1.77
CA MET A 192 5.15 17.29 -3.23
C MET A 192 6.20 18.20 -3.89
N GLU A 193 6.38 19.43 -3.38
CA GLU A 193 7.40 20.36 -3.86
C GLU A 193 8.82 19.81 -3.66
N ILE A 194 9.13 19.28 -2.46
CA ILE A 194 10.44 18.68 -2.15
C ILE A 194 10.74 17.51 -3.09
N CYS A 195 9.77 16.65 -3.35
CA CYS A 195 9.92 15.48 -4.22
C CYS A 195 9.79 15.79 -5.71
N ASP A 196 9.40 17.03 -6.09
CA ASP A 196 9.09 17.41 -7.47
C ASP A 196 8.00 16.54 -8.09
N VAL A 197 6.94 16.32 -7.31
CA VAL A 197 5.76 15.52 -7.67
C VAL A 197 4.56 16.45 -7.80
N LYS A 198 3.79 16.27 -8.84
CA LYS A 198 2.54 17.00 -9.05
C LYS A 198 1.36 16.20 -8.49
N GLU A 199 0.31 16.90 -8.05
CA GLU A 199 -0.89 16.27 -7.50
C GLU A 199 -1.55 15.30 -8.49
N GLU A 200 -1.52 15.61 -9.79
CA GLU A 200 -2.04 14.75 -10.86
C GLU A 200 -1.31 13.41 -11.01
N GLN A 201 -0.10 13.30 -10.48
CA GLN A 201 0.70 12.06 -10.46
C GLN A 201 0.40 11.19 -9.24
N LEU A 202 -0.35 11.71 -8.26
CA LEU A 202 -0.73 11.01 -7.05
C LEU A 202 -2.17 10.49 -7.15
N PRO A 203 -2.47 9.30 -6.58
CA PRO A 203 -3.79 8.73 -6.63
C PRO A 203 -4.79 9.53 -5.79
N LYS A 204 -6.07 9.42 -6.12
CA LYS A 204 -7.14 9.96 -5.28
C LYS A 204 -7.17 9.22 -3.94
N LEU A 205 -7.24 9.97 -2.84
CA LEU A 205 -7.30 9.45 -1.48
C LEU A 205 -8.72 9.00 -1.12
N TYR A 206 -8.82 7.88 -0.42
CA TYR A 206 -10.03 7.30 0.11
C TYR A 206 -9.79 6.80 1.54
N GLU A 207 -10.87 6.57 2.28
CA GLU A 207 -10.82 5.72 3.47
C GLU A 207 -10.74 4.25 3.05
N SER A 208 -10.15 3.41 3.88
CA SER A 208 -9.84 2.02 3.51
C SER A 208 -11.06 1.17 3.11
N TRP A 209 -12.24 1.47 3.66
CA TRP A 209 -13.51 0.75 3.38
C TRP A 209 -14.31 1.32 2.21
N GLU A 210 -13.89 2.45 1.65
CA GLU A 210 -14.65 3.08 0.57
C GLU A 210 -14.58 2.28 -0.73
N VAL A 211 -15.72 2.20 -1.41
CA VAL A 211 -15.78 1.60 -2.74
C VAL A 211 -15.19 2.56 -3.75
N VAL A 212 -14.17 2.13 -4.46
CA VAL A 212 -13.46 2.93 -5.47
C VAL A 212 -13.95 2.67 -6.90
N GLY A 213 -14.72 1.61 -7.10
CA GLY A 213 -15.27 1.23 -8.39
C GLY A 213 -15.76 -0.22 -8.43
N THR A 214 -15.85 -0.74 -9.63
CA THR A 214 -16.15 -2.15 -9.90
C THR A 214 -15.04 -2.75 -10.75
N LEU A 215 -15.03 -4.06 -10.93
CA LEU A 215 -14.07 -4.71 -11.82
C LEU A 215 -14.19 -4.17 -13.26
N LYS A 216 -13.06 -4.09 -13.95
CA LYS A 216 -13.05 -3.88 -15.40
C LYS A 216 -13.84 -5.00 -16.09
N PRO A 217 -14.60 -4.70 -17.17
CA PRO A 217 -15.41 -5.72 -17.87
C PRO A 217 -14.60 -6.94 -18.32
N GLU A 218 -13.37 -6.72 -18.81
CA GLU A 218 -12.48 -7.79 -19.23
C GLU A 218 -12.02 -8.67 -18.06
N VAL A 219 -11.73 -8.08 -16.90
CA VAL A 219 -11.33 -8.79 -15.69
C VAL A 219 -12.52 -9.60 -15.14
N ALA A 220 -13.69 -9.00 -15.03
CA ALA A 220 -14.90 -9.67 -14.59
C ALA A 220 -15.23 -10.86 -15.48
N LYS A 221 -15.14 -10.69 -16.81
CA LYS A 221 -15.35 -11.75 -17.79
C LYS A 221 -14.34 -12.89 -17.63
N GLU A 222 -13.05 -12.57 -17.47
CA GLU A 222 -11.99 -13.55 -17.31
C GLU A 222 -12.15 -14.39 -16.04
N LEU A 223 -12.55 -13.77 -14.95
CA LEU A 223 -12.82 -14.41 -13.66
C LEU A 223 -14.18 -15.13 -13.62
N GLY A 224 -15.09 -14.84 -14.56
CA GLY A 224 -16.46 -15.34 -14.56
C GLY A 224 -17.33 -14.69 -13.48
N PHE A 225 -17.00 -13.47 -13.07
CA PHE A 225 -17.70 -12.70 -12.07
C PHE A 225 -18.77 -11.81 -12.70
N SER A 226 -19.70 -11.29 -11.85
CA SER A 226 -20.59 -10.21 -12.24
C SER A 226 -19.80 -8.90 -12.45
N ALA A 227 -20.26 -8.04 -13.37
CA ALA A 227 -19.59 -6.77 -13.65
C ALA A 227 -19.76 -5.73 -12.52
N ASP A 228 -20.63 -5.99 -11.55
CA ASP A 228 -20.96 -5.10 -10.42
C ASP A 228 -20.19 -5.45 -9.13
N VAL A 229 -19.27 -6.43 -9.18
CA VAL A 229 -18.35 -6.73 -8.07
C VAL A 229 -17.63 -5.47 -7.63
N LYS A 230 -17.82 -5.11 -6.36
CA LYS A 230 -17.25 -3.89 -5.78
C LYS A 230 -15.75 -4.07 -5.50
N VAL A 231 -14.99 -3.03 -5.77
CA VAL A 231 -13.58 -2.93 -5.40
C VAL A 231 -13.46 -1.83 -4.35
N VAL A 232 -12.85 -2.13 -3.19
CA VAL A 232 -12.61 -1.15 -2.13
C VAL A 232 -11.16 -0.67 -2.16
N ALA A 233 -10.89 0.47 -1.55
CA ALA A 233 -9.54 1.06 -1.50
C ALA A 233 -8.52 0.13 -0.81
N GLY A 234 -8.97 -0.62 0.20
CA GLY A 234 -8.10 -1.50 0.98
C GLY A 234 -7.26 -0.74 2.00
N ALA A 235 -6.24 -1.36 2.56
CA ALA A 235 -5.39 -0.78 3.60
C ALA A 235 -3.94 -1.25 3.48
N GLY A 236 -2.99 -0.51 4.07
CA GLY A 236 -1.67 -1.05 4.35
C GLY A 236 -1.77 -2.30 5.22
N ASP A 237 -0.86 -3.25 5.02
CA ASP A 237 -0.91 -4.60 5.64
C ASP A 237 -1.10 -4.58 7.16
N ASN A 238 -0.39 -3.69 7.87
CA ASN A 238 -0.51 -3.57 9.33
C ASN A 238 -1.89 -3.06 9.77
N ALA A 239 -2.46 -2.07 9.06
CA ALA A 239 -3.79 -1.55 9.35
C ALA A 239 -4.88 -2.57 9.00
N ALA A 240 -4.73 -3.32 7.90
CA ALA A 240 -5.62 -4.41 7.53
C ALA A 240 -5.59 -5.54 8.58
N ALA A 241 -4.40 -5.95 9.03
CA ALA A 241 -4.21 -6.95 10.08
C ALA A 241 -4.81 -6.49 11.42
N ALA A 242 -4.68 -5.21 11.75
CA ALA A 242 -5.29 -4.63 12.95
C ALA A 242 -6.82 -4.76 12.93
N VAL A 243 -7.46 -4.42 11.81
CA VAL A 243 -8.92 -4.63 11.64
C VAL A 243 -9.27 -6.11 11.75
N GLY A 244 -8.53 -6.99 11.07
CA GLY A 244 -8.78 -8.43 11.07
C GLY A 244 -8.63 -9.09 12.45
N THR A 245 -7.81 -8.51 13.32
CA THR A 245 -7.59 -8.98 14.72
C THR A 245 -8.44 -8.23 15.75
N GLY A 246 -9.31 -7.31 15.33
CA GLY A 246 -10.15 -6.53 16.22
C GLY A 246 -9.42 -5.41 16.96
N THR A 247 -8.24 -5.01 16.50
CA THR A 247 -7.47 -3.88 17.03
C THR A 247 -8.01 -2.58 16.43
N VAL A 248 -9.22 -2.23 16.82
CA VAL A 248 -9.97 -1.05 16.35
C VAL A 248 -10.47 -0.24 17.54
N GLY A 249 -10.68 1.06 17.32
CA GLY A 249 -11.10 1.97 18.41
C GLY A 249 -9.90 2.48 19.20
N ASP A 250 -10.14 3.01 20.40
CA ASP A 250 -9.13 3.73 21.18
C ASP A 250 -8.35 2.81 22.10
N GLY A 251 -7.02 2.92 22.09
CA GLY A 251 -6.13 2.24 23.02
C GLY A 251 -5.99 0.72 22.83
N GLN A 252 -6.47 0.16 21.72
CA GLN A 252 -6.24 -1.24 21.41
C GLN A 252 -4.82 -1.45 20.89
N CYS A 253 -4.20 -2.56 21.27
CA CYS A 253 -2.84 -2.89 20.90
C CYS A 253 -2.77 -4.22 20.19
N ASN A 254 -2.03 -4.26 19.09
CA ASN A 254 -1.61 -5.48 18.40
C ASN A 254 -0.10 -5.59 18.44
N ILE A 255 0.41 -6.78 18.76
CA ILE A 255 1.84 -7.10 18.73
C ILE A 255 2.02 -8.27 17.76
N SER A 256 2.78 -8.04 16.70
CA SER A 256 3.17 -9.07 15.74
C SER A 256 4.64 -9.42 15.94
N LEU A 257 4.92 -10.69 16.18
CA LEU A 257 6.27 -11.20 16.43
C LEU A 257 6.62 -12.27 15.39
N GLY A 258 7.66 -12.01 14.65
CA GLY A 258 8.28 -12.91 13.69
C GLY A 258 9.80 -12.72 13.72
N THR A 259 10.47 -12.84 12.58
CA THR A 259 11.86 -12.41 12.41
C THR A 259 12.00 -10.92 12.73
N SER A 260 11.04 -10.11 12.31
CA SER A 260 10.86 -8.70 12.71
C SER A 260 9.69 -8.59 13.68
N GLY A 261 9.57 -7.45 14.38
CA GLY A 261 8.47 -7.20 15.30
C GLY A 261 7.78 -5.87 15.04
N THR A 262 6.46 -5.84 15.20
CA THR A 262 5.69 -4.59 15.19
C THR A 262 4.82 -4.47 16.43
N ILE A 263 4.71 -3.23 16.92
CA ILE A 263 3.73 -2.85 17.96
C ILE A 263 2.84 -1.80 17.31
N PHE A 264 1.55 -2.05 17.29
CA PHE A 264 0.52 -1.19 16.72
C PHE A 264 -0.46 -0.80 17.82
N ILE A 265 -0.69 0.48 17.99
CA ILE A 265 -1.61 1.02 19.01
C ILE A 265 -2.61 1.94 18.31
N SER A 266 -3.90 1.55 18.31
CA SER A 266 -4.97 2.37 17.74
C SER A 266 -5.32 3.55 18.66
N SER A 267 -5.64 4.70 18.06
CA SER A 267 -6.03 5.91 18.77
C SER A 267 -7.10 6.68 17.99
N LYS A 268 -8.15 7.12 18.67
CA LYS A 268 -9.15 8.01 18.08
C LYS A 268 -8.59 9.38 17.74
N ASN A 269 -7.56 9.82 18.45
CA ASN A 269 -6.99 11.13 18.30
C ASN A 269 -5.69 11.04 17.49
N PHE A 270 -5.48 12.05 16.64
CA PHE A 270 -4.19 12.26 16.02
C PHE A 270 -3.12 12.51 17.09
N GLY A 271 -1.98 11.87 16.95
CA GLY A 271 -0.82 12.03 17.84
C GLY A 271 0.48 11.75 17.11
N VAL A 272 1.53 12.41 17.56
CA VAL A 272 2.91 12.19 17.09
C VAL A 272 3.77 11.95 18.32
N ASP A 273 4.65 10.97 18.29
CA ASP A 273 5.66 10.79 19.33
C ASP A 273 6.66 11.94 19.30
N GLU A 274 6.91 12.55 20.46
CA GLU A 274 7.77 13.74 20.60
C GLU A 274 9.19 13.54 20.04
N ASN A 275 9.69 12.31 20.05
CA ASN A 275 11.00 11.94 19.53
C ASN A 275 10.94 11.35 18.12
N ASN A 276 9.75 11.25 17.51
CA ASN A 276 9.51 10.55 16.25
C ASN A 276 10.04 9.08 16.25
N ALA A 277 10.02 8.43 17.41
CA ALA A 277 10.43 7.02 17.55
C ALA A 277 9.33 6.05 17.08
N LEU A 278 8.09 6.53 16.98
CA LEU A 278 6.96 5.79 16.48
C LEU A 278 6.43 6.46 15.20
N HIS A 279 6.00 5.65 14.25
CA HIS A 279 5.25 6.13 13.09
C HIS A 279 3.85 6.54 13.51
N SER A 280 3.36 7.65 12.96
CA SER A 280 1.99 8.13 13.11
C SER A 280 1.27 7.99 11.78
N PHE A 281 0.27 7.13 11.69
CA PHE A 281 -0.45 6.82 10.47
C PHE A 281 -1.97 6.90 10.67
N CYS A 282 -2.70 7.08 9.58
CA CYS A 282 -4.14 6.85 9.56
C CYS A 282 -4.42 5.35 9.75
N HIS A 283 -5.49 5.04 10.47
CA HIS A 283 -5.94 3.65 10.65
C HIS A 283 -7.07 3.32 9.68
N ALA A 284 -7.19 2.05 9.31
CA ALA A 284 -8.22 1.55 8.41
C ALA A 284 -9.65 1.60 8.98
N ASP A 285 -9.81 1.89 10.25
CA ASP A 285 -11.11 2.12 10.91
C ASP A 285 -11.57 3.59 10.92
N GLY A 286 -10.84 4.49 10.23
CA GLY A 286 -11.11 5.92 10.20
C GLY A 286 -10.47 6.73 11.33
N SER A 287 -9.76 6.08 12.23
CA SER A 287 -9.00 6.70 13.31
C SER A 287 -7.51 6.84 12.95
N TYR A 288 -6.62 6.82 13.92
CA TYR A 288 -5.17 6.87 13.76
C TYR A 288 -4.50 5.72 14.50
N HIS A 289 -3.23 5.52 14.24
CA HIS A 289 -2.43 4.60 15.04
C HIS A 289 -0.98 5.07 15.17
N LEU A 290 -0.34 4.65 16.25
CA LEU A 290 1.10 4.72 16.40
C LEU A 290 1.68 3.33 16.20
N MET A 291 2.78 3.24 15.47
CA MET A 291 3.44 1.97 15.17
C MET A 291 4.93 2.03 15.42
N GLY A 292 5.43 1.10 16.22
CA GLY A 292 6.85 0.79 16.33
C GLY A 292 7.19 -0.43 15.48
N CYS A 293 8.27 -0.34 14.71
CA CYS A 293 8.77 -1.45 13.90
C CYS A 293 10.22 -1.74 14.26
N MET A 294 10.51 -3.01 14.56
CA MET A 294 11.86 -3.49 14.79
C MET A 294 12.23 -4.45 13.67
N LEU A 295 13.24 -4.06 12.90
CA LEU A 295 13.85 -4.89 11.85
C LEU A 295 15.00 -5.69 12.46
N SER A 296 15.15 -6.94 12.07
CA SER A 296 16.26 -7.81 12.48
C SER A 296 17.17 -8.14 11.32
#